data_b8da6f71c167ee9ac3b126505eaa2b97
#
_entry.id   b8da6f71c167ee9ac3b126505eaa2b97
#
_cell.length_a   1.000
_cell.length_b   1.000
_cell.length_c   1.000
_cell.angle_alpha   90.00
_cell.angle_beta   90.00
_cell.angle_gamma   90.00
#
_symmetry.space_group_name_H-M   'P 1'
#
loop_
_entity.id
_entity.type
_entity.pdbx_description
1 polymer ?
#
loop_
_entity_poly.entity_id
_entity_poly.type
_entity_poly.pdbx_seq_one_letter_code
_entity_poly.pdbx_strand_id
1 'polypeptide(L)'
;MNQGYITVIGGVNMDISAALTAPFVPADSVPGHVTLGCGGVARNIAHNLRLMGNEVRFVSIFGGDTFGRLCWQECQDIRLDLTLSERRHDMQGGLYLCVNDQTGDMIAAVADTDIVNHITPSFLEDRLGDINASAAVVADTNLPIATLQYLIDRCTAAPLFVDAVSTAKAPRVIKALQHSQTHHLHALKLNLLEAQSITHCHTASDAAKCLTGMGVHEVYITLGGDGAYCSDGVTDDHQRAIPTRVINTTGAGDAFMAGIVHATLRQIPFPQRVLTGIQAAHATLLSLQTVNPDLNAYIN
;
A
#
# COMPACT_ATOMS: atom_id res chain seq x y z
N MET A 1 -22.85 -14.16 -5.57
CA MET A 1 -21.86 -14.47 -6.63
C MET A 1 -20.53 -14.60 -5.96
N ASN A 2 -19.78 -15.67 -6.20
CA ASN A 2 -18.44 -15.86 -5.63
C ASN A 2 -17.54 -14.82 -6.34
N GLN A 3 -17.15 -13.74 -5.64
CA GLN A 3 -16.43 -12.60 -6.25
C GLN A 3 -14.97 -12.91 -6.55
N GLY A 4 -14.53 -14.17 -6.41
CA GLY A 4 -13.14 -14.54 -6.51
C GLY A 4 -12.31 -14.00 -5.33
N TYR A 5 -10.99 -14.06 -5.42
CA TYR A 5 -10.07 -13.53 -4.43
C TYR A 5 -9.25 -12.38 -5.03
N ILE A 6 -8.69 -11.55 -4.16
CA ILE A 6 -7.74 -10.49 -4.50
C ILE A 6 -6.34 -11.01 -4.18
N THR A 7 -5.39 -10.86 -5.10
CA THR A 7 -3.98 -11.10 -4.80
C THR A 7 -3.28 -9.79 -4.47
N VAL A 8 -2.67 -9.71 -3.29
CA VAL A 8 -1.87 -8.55 -2.87
C VAL A 8 -0.41 -8.98 -2.77
N ILE A 9 0.48 -8.28 -3.48
CA ILE A 9 1.89 -8.64 -3.65
C ILE A 9 2.78 -7.50 -3.12
N GLY A 10 3.65 -7.79 -2.15
CA GLY A 10 4.58 -6.79 -1.65
C GLY A 10 5.19 -7.12 -0.30
N GLY A 11 5.78 -6.10 0.33
CA GLY A 11 6.50 -6.27 1.57
C GLY A 11 5.61 -6.39 2.80
N VAL A 12 6.16 -7.06 3.79
CA VAL A 12 5.70 -7.09 5.17
C VAL A 12 6.90 -6.84 6.07
N ASN A 13 6.73 -6.06 7.12
CA ASN A 13 7.78 -5.75 8.07
C ASN A 13 7.23 -5.59 9.49
N MET A 14 8.09 -5.71 10.48
CA MET A 14 7.79 -5.31 11.84
C MET A 14 8.11 -3.82 11.99
N ASP A 15 7.12 -3.02 12.36
CA ASP A 15 7.28 -1.62 12.74
C ASP A 15 7.58 -1.54 14.22
N ILE A 16 8.72 -0.93 14.57
CA ILE A 16 9.13 -0.63 15.94
C ILE A 16 9.12 0.88 16.09
N SER A 17 8.18 1.40 16.88
CA SER A 17 8.05 2.84 17.12
C SER A 17 8.37 3.17 18.57
N ALA A 18 9.33 4.04 18.79
CA ALA A 18 9.69 4.58 20.09
C ALA A 18 9.18 6.03 20.21
N ALA A 19 8.39 6.32 21.24
CA ALA A 19 7.95 7.67 21.59
C ALA A 19 8.68 8.11 22.86
N LEU A 20 9.52 9.14 22.78
CA LEU A 20 10.27 9.65 23.92
C LEU A 20 9.36 10.38 24.92
N THR A 21 9.60 10.17 26.21
CA THR A 21 8.91 10.88 27.30
C THR A 21 9.73 12.01 27.90
N ALA A 22 10.99 12.16 27.45
CA ALA A 22 11.91 13.24 27.82
C ALA A 22 12.59 13.80 26.56
N PRO A 23 13.19 15.01 26.61
CA PRO A 23 13.92 15.58 25.48
C PRO A 23 15.02 14.66 24.98
N PHE A 24 15.17 14.56 23.65
CA PHE A 24 16.22 13.76 23.04
C PHE A 24 17.60 14.27 23.41
N VAL A 25 18.47 13.35 23.86
CA VAL A 25 19.88 13.62 24.16
C VAL A 25 20.75 12.76 23.26
N PRO A 26 21.57 13.37 22.37
CA PRO A 26 22.47 12.62 21.52
C PRO A 26 23.48 11.81 22.33
N ALA A 27 23.72 10.55 21.90
CA ALA A 27 24.67 9.62 22.51
C ALA A 27 24.33 9.22 23.97
N ASP A 28 23.06 9.36 24.39
CA ASP A 28 22.57 8.94 25.69
C ASP A 28 21.25 8.17 25.58
N SER A 29 20.90 7.46 26.65
CA SER A 29 19.64 6.73 26.77
C SER A 29 18.53 7.63 27.30
N VAL A 30 17.45 7.74 26.55
CA VAL A 30 16.29 8.58 26.92
C VAL A 30 15.09 7.68 27.24
N PRO A 31 14.35 7.91 28.34
CA PRO A 31 13.13 7.19 28.64
C PRO A 31 12.06 7.36 27.55
N GLY A 32 11.27 6.30 27.30
CA GLY A 32 10.22 6.31 26.29
C GLY A 32 9.35 5.06 26.33
N HIS A 33 8.35 5.06 25.45
CA HIS A 33 7.49 3.90 25.21
C HIS A 33 7.82 3.29 23.85
N VAL A 34 7.90 1.97 23.77
CA VAL A 34 8.15 1.23 22.53
C VAL A 34 6.91 0.41 22.20
N THR A 35 6.45 0.54 20.98
CA THR A 35 5.36 -0.26 20.41
C THR A 35 5.86 -1.06 19.23
N LEU A 36 5.29 -2.27 19.05
CA LEU A 36 5.55 -3.13 17.92
C LEU A 36 4.23 -3.40 17.20
N GLY A 37 4.30 -3.47 15.89
CA GLY A 37 3.14 -3.82 15.06
C GLY A 37 3.59 -4.33 13.70
N CYS A 38 2.85 -5.26 13.14
CA CYS A 38 3.11 -5.68 11.77
C CYS A 38 2.67 -4.60 10.80
N GLY A 39 3.58 -4.19 9.92
CA GLY A 39 3.42 -3.14 8.93
C GLY A 39 3.72 -3.61 7.51
N GLY A 40 3.94 -2.64 6.64
CA GLY A 40 4.15 -2.82 5.20
C GLY A 40 2.90 -2.43 4.41
N VAL A 41 3.09 -1.58 3.38
CA VAL A 41 1.97 -1.02 2.57
C VAL A 41 1.10 -2.13 1.99
N ALA A 42 1.68 -3.12 1.31
CA ALA A 42 0.93 -4.24 0.75
C ALA A 42 0.19 -5.04 1.85
N ARG A 43 0.84 -5.32 3.00
CA ARG A 43 0.22 -6.01 4.12
C ARG A 43 -0.96 -5.22 4.70
N ASN A 44 -0.82 -3.92 4.84
CA ASN A 44 -1.89 -3.05 5.35
C ASN A 44 -3.08 -3.00 4.38
N ILE A 45 -2.83 -2.90 3.06
CA ILE A 45 -3.86 -2.98 2.02
C ILE A 45 -4.59 -4.32 2.12
N ALA A 46 -3.85 -5.45 2.23
CA ALA A 46 -4.42 -6.78 2.36
C ALA A 46 -5.31 -6.91 3.61
N HIS A 47 -4.87 -6.36 4.75
CA HIS A 47 -5.65 -6.36 5.99
C HIS A 47 -6.94 -5.54 5.86
N ASN A 48 -6.87 -4.32 5.31
CA ASN A 48 -8.04 -3.49 5.06
C ASN A 48 -9.05 -4.20 4.14
N LEU A 49 -8.59 -4.83 3.06
CA LEU A 49 -9.44 -5.62 2.16
C LEU A 49 -10.13 -6.79 2.87
N ARG A 50 -9.42 -7.49 3.79
CA ARG A 50 -10.03 -8.55 4.62
C ARG A 50 -11.13 -7.99 5.51
N LEU A 51 -10.91 -6.86 6.17
CA LEU A 51 -11.91 -6.20 7.03
C LEU A 51 -13.14 -5.77 6.22
N MET A 52 -12.99 -5.43 4.94
CA MET A 52 -14.09 -5.13 4.02
C MET A 52 -14.80 -6.40 3.48
N GLY A 53 -14.45 -7.59 4.00
CA GLY A 53 -15.10 -8.86 3.66
C GLY A 53 -14.65 -9.50 2.35
N ASN A 54 -13.50 -9.11 1.79
CA ASN A 54 -12.95 -9.75 0.60
C ASN A 54 -12.10 -10.98 0.97
N GLU A 55 -12.04 -11.98 0.08
CA GLU A 55 -11.05 -13.04 0.14
C GLU A 55 -9.72 -12.52 -0.41
N VAL A 56 -8.63 -12.64 0.36
CA VAL A 56 -7.33 -12.07 0.04
C VAL A 56 -6.23 -13.12 0.13
N ARG A 57 -5.48 -13.30 -0.96
CA ARG A 57 -4.20 -14.00 -1.00
C ARG A 57 -3.07 -13.01 -0.90
N PHE A 58 -2.21 -13.17 0.08
CA PHE A 58 -1.06 -12.30 0.28
C PHE A 58 0.20 -13.00 -0.19
N VAL A 59 0.92 -12.38 -1.11
CA VAL A 59 2.14 -12.89 -1.72
C VAL A 59 3.32 -12.08 -1.23
N SER A 60 4.09 -12.66 -0.31
CA SER A 60 5.24 -12.00 0.31
C SER A 60 6.32 -13.00 0.68
N ILE A 61 7.47 -12.50 1.10
CA ILE A 61 8.54 -13.29 1.70
C ILE A 61 8.73 -12.84 3.14
N PHE A 62 8.66 -13.80 4.07
CA PHE A 62 8.84 -13.60 5.50
C PHE A 62 10.19 -14.15 5.95
N GLY A 63 10.86 -13.45 6.85
CA GLY A 63 12.08 -13.95 7.45
C GLY A 63 11.86 -15.12 8.39
N GLY A 64 12.92 -15.88 8.65
CA GLY A 64 12.94 -16.98 9.63
C GLY A 64 13.24 -16.55 11.06
N ASP A 65 13.58 -15.28 11.27
CA ASP A 65 13.84 -14.69 12.58
C ASP A 65 12.56 -14.48 13.42
N THR A 66 12.73 -13.89 14.60
CA THR A 66 11.61 -13.67 15.52
C THR A 66 10.54 -12.76 14.95
N PHE A 67 10.95 -11.66 14.29
CA PHE A 67 10.01 -10.68 13.75
C PHE A 67 9.29 -11.20 12.51
N GLY A 68 9.99 -11.92 11.64
CA GLY A 68 9.36 -12.58 10.49
C GLY A 68 8.32 -13.62 10.92
N ARG A 69 8.58 -14.38 12.03
CA ARG A 69 7.59 -15.31 12.59
C ARG A 69 6.37 -14.61 13.18
N LEU A 70 6.57 -13.49 13.88
CA LEU A 70 5.46 -12.70 14.44
C LEU A 70 4.58 -12.12 13.32
N CYS A 71 5.19 -11.55 12.27
CA CYS A 71 4.46 -11.04 11.11
C CYS A 71 3.67 -12.15 10.39
N TRP A 72 4.27 -13.35 10.25
CA TRP A 72 3.58 -14.50 9.67
C TRP A 72 2.34 -14.90 10.49
N GLN A 73 2.50 -15.01 11.81
CA GLN A 73 1.41 -15.37 12.71
C GLN A 73 0.29 -14.34 12.67
N GLU A 74 0.63 -13.04 12.73
CA GLU A 74 -0.36 -11.97 12.66
C GLU A 74 -1.13 -11.98 11.34
N CYS A 75 -0.46 -12.23 10.20
CA CYS A 75 -1.13 -12.39 8.92
C CYS A 75 -2.11 -13.58 8.89
N GLN A 76 -1.77 -14.69 9.59
CA GLN A 76 -2.68 -15.82 9.76
C GLN A 76 -3.88 -15.47 10.66
N ASP A 77 -3.65 -14.76 11.76
CA ASP A 77 -4.69 -14.38 12.73
C ASP A 77 -5.75 -13.47 12.08
N ILE A 78 -5.35 -12.59 11.17
CA ILE A 78 -6.26 -11.77 10.35
C ILE A 78 -6.80 -12.51 9.13
N ARG A 79 -6.54 -13.80 9.01
CA ARG A 79 -7.05 -14.71 7.97
C ARG A 79 -6.65 -14.33 6.55
N LEU A 80 -5.41 -13.86 6.35
CA LEU A 80 -4.83 -13.79 5.01
C LEU A 80 -4.47 -15.19 4.54
N ASP A 81 -4.80 -15.52 3.30
CA ASP A 81 -4.30 -16.73 2.65
C ASP A 81 -2.83 -16.53 2.27
N LEU A 82 -1.93 -17.28 2.90
CA LEU A 82 -0.48 -17.20 2.71
C LEU A 82 0.07 -18.34 1.84
N THR A 83 -0.78 -19.10 1.16
CA THR A 83 -0.37 -20.26 0.35
C THR A 83 0.62 -19.93 -0.76
N LEU A 84 0.60 -18.69 -1.24
CA LEU A 84 1.52 -18.17 -2.25
C LEU A 84 2.71 -17.40 -1.64
N SER A 85 2.76 -17.22 -0.32
CA SER A 85 3.88 -16.61 0.39
C SER A 85 4.94 -17.65 0.75
N GLU A 86 6.16 -17.18 1.05
CA GLU A 86 7.29 -18.02 1.42
C GLU A 86 7.91 -17.58 2.74
N ARG A 87 8.37 -18.54 3.55
CA ARG A 87 9.23 -18.25 4.71
C ARG A 87 10.65 -18.68 4.42
N ARG A 88 11.59 -17.73 4.50
CA ARG A 88 13.02 -17.97 4.31
C ARG A 88 13.73 -18.00 5.66
N HIS A 89 14.11 -19.20 6.09
CA HIS A 89 14.70 -19.43 7.40
C HIS A 89 16.12 -18.88 7.56
N ASP A 90 16.79 -18.63 6.47
CA ASP A 90 18.15 -18.08 6.34
C ASP A 90 18.19 -16.55 6.24
N MET A 91 17.04 -15.89 6.29
CA MET A 91 16.90 -14.44 6.13
C MET A 91 16.24 -13.78 7.33
N GLN A 92 16.60 -12.53 7.58
CA GLN A 92 15.87 -11.65 8.51
C GLN A 92 14.59 -11.11 7.85
N GLY A 93 13.54 -10.95 8.65
CA GLY A 93 12.31 -10.26 8.24
C GLY A 93 12.53 -8.76 8.05
N GLY A 94 11.65 -8.12 7.31
CA GLY A 94 11.68 -6.67 7.18
C GLY A 94 11.47 -5.97 8.53
N LEU A 95 12.22 -4.90 8.77
CA LEU A 95 12.13 -4.07 9.97
C LEU A 95 12.05 -2.60 9.58
N TYR A 96 11.17 -1.87 10.26
CA TYR A 96 11.15 -0.42 10.24
C TYR A 96 11.19 0.09 11.67
N LEU A 97 12.25 0.81 12.03
CA LEU A 97 12.41 1.38 13.35
C LEU A 97 12.31 2.90 13.24
N CYS A 98 11.45 3.53 14.04
CA CYS A 98 11.39 4.99 14.14
C CYS A 98 11.45 5.44 15.61
N VAL A 99 12.04 6.61 15.82
CA VAL A 99 12.10 7.31 17.10
C VAL A 99 11.45 8.66 16.92
N ASN A 100 10.40 8.89 17.72
CA ASN A 100 9.67 10.16 17.75
C ASN A 100 9.95 10.89 19.05
N ASP A 101 9.98 12.22 18.99
CA ASP A 101 10.12 13.05 20.18
C ASP A 101 8.81 13.13 20.99
N GLN A 102 8.81 13.97 22.03
CA GLN A 102 7.66 14.19 22.91
C GLN A 102 6.44 14.82 22.21
N THR A 103 6.64 15.47 21.07
CA THR A 103 5.59 16.11 20.26
C THR A 103 5.03 15.16 19.21
N GLY A 104 5.67 14.01 19.02
CA GLY A 104 5.34 13.01 18.00
C GLY A 104 6.10 13.21 16.69
N ASP A 105 7.02 14.18 16.62
CA ASP A 105 7.85 14.41 15.44
C ASP A 105 8.97 13.38 15.35
N MET A 106 9.20 12.87 14.14
CA MET A 106 10.21 11.85 13.89
C MET A 106 11.62 12.43 13.97
N ILE A 107 12.43 11.92 14.90
CA ILE A 107 13.84 12.28 15.05
C ILE A 107 14.71 11.47 14.09
N ALA A 108 14.45 10.17 13.98
CA ALA A 108 15.22 9.25 13.15
C ALA A 108 14.37 8.03 12.77
N ALA A 109 14.67 7.45 11.61
CA ALA A 109 14.14 6.15 11.23
C ALA A 109 15.18 5.34 10.48
N VAL A 110 15.08 4.01 10.60
CA VAL A 110 15.90 3.02 9.88
C VAL A 110 14.93 2.02 9.24
N ALA A 111 15.05 1.83 7.93
CA ALA A 111 14.31 0.83 7.19
C ALA A 111 15.27 -0.28 6.73
N ASP A 112 15.13 -1.46 7.29
CA ASP A 112 15.80 -2.69 6.85
C ASP A 112 14.72 -3.62 6.28
N THR A 113 14.38 -3.38 5.01
CA THR A 113 13.28 -4.07 4.32
C THR A 113 13.74 -4.80 3.06
N ASP A 114 15.04 -5.07 2.95
CA ASP A 114 15.66 -5.63 1.73
C ASP A 114 15.15 -7.03 1.36
N ILE A 115 14.56 -7.75 2.31
CA ILE A 115 13.90 -9.04 2.04
C ILE A 115 12.86 -8.95 0.91
N VAL A 116 12.20 -7.80 0.72
CA VAL A 116 11.24 -7.58 -0.37
C VAL A 116 11.88 -7.70 -1.76
N ASN A 117 13.20 -7.47 -1.87
CA ASN A 117 13.94 -7.58 -3.12
C ASN A 117 14.01 -9.02 -3.65
N HIS A 118 13.70 -10.01 -2.81
CA HIS A 118 13.59 -11.42 -3.20
C HIS A 118 12.24 -11.80 -3.81
N ILE A 119 11.25 -10.91 -3.82
CA ILE A 119 10.04 -11.06 -4.63
C ILE A 119 10.42 -10.70 -6.07
N THR A 120 11.07 -11.63 -6.75
CA THR A 120 11.61 -11.48 -8.10
C THR A 120 10.61 -11.94 -9.16
N PRO A 121 10.81 -11.62 -10.46
CA PRO A 121 10.05 -12.23 -11.55
C PRO A 121 10.01 -13.77 -11.49
N SER A 122 11.14 -14.41 -11.20
CA SER A 122 11.23 -15.87 -11.06
C SER A 122 10.40 -16.40 -9.88
N PHE A 123 10.37 -15.67 -8.75
CA PHE A 123 9.51 -16.02 -7.62
C PHE A 123 8.02 -15.96 -7.99
N LEU A 124 7.61 -15.02 -8.84
CA LEU A 124 6.23 -14.86 -9.27
C LEU A 124 5.83 -15.79 -10.43
N GLU A 125 6.77 -16.29 -11.23
CA GLU A 125 6.47 -17.15 -12.40
C GLU A 125 5.67 -18.39 -12.00
N ASP A 126 6.08 -19.09 -10.92
CA ASP A 126 5.39 -20.29 -10.42
C ASP A 126 3.99 -19.98 -9.84
N ARG A 127 3.69 -18.71 -9.57
CA ARG A 127 2.46 -18.19 -8.97
C ARG A 127 1.56 -17.46 -9.96
N LEU A 128 2.04 -17.30 -11.20
CA LEU A 128 1.38 -16.46 -12.20
C LEU A 128 -0.02 -16.95 -12.56
N GLY A 129 -0.24 -18.26 -12.57
CA GLY A 129 -1.56 -18.84 -12.81
C GLY A 129 -2.59 -18.40 -11.78
N ASP A 130 -2.24 -18.47 -10.49
CA ASP A 130 -3.08 -18.00 -9.39
C ASP A 130 -3.24 -16.48 -9.40
N ILE A 131 -2.16 -15.72 -9.69
CA ILE A 131 -2.21 -14.27 -9.80
C ILE A 131 -3.20 -13.85 -10.90
N ASN A 132 -3.15 -14.43 -12.07
CA ASN A 132 -4.06 -14.12 -13.18
C ASN A 132 -5.50 -14.63 -12.96
N ALA A 133 -5.71 -15.61 -12.10
CA ALA A 133 -7.04 -16.07 -11.71
C ALA A 133 -7.73 -15.18 -10.66
N SER A 134 -7.03 -14.15 -10.14
CA SER A 134 -7.58 -13.20 -9.19
C SER A 134 -8.62 -12.29 -9.82
N ALA A 135 -9.55 -11.78 -9.01
CA ALA A 135 -10.47 -10.73 -9.43
C ALA A 135 -9.79 -9.36 -9.55
N ALA A 136 -8.71 -9.14 -8.78
CA ALA A 136 -7.82 -7.99 -8.87
C ALA A 136 -6.44 -8.35 -8.31
N VAL A 137 -5.41 -7.65 -8.78
CA VAL A 137 -4.03 -7.73 -8.27
C VAL A 137 -3.63 -6.36 -7.73
N VAL A 138 -3.04 -6.34 -6.54
CA VAL A 138 -2.50 -5.12 -5.92
C VAL A 138 -1.01 -5.32 -5.68
N ALA A 139 -0.21 -4.32 -6.01
CA ALA A 139 1.22 -4.29 -5.74
C ALA A 139 1.63 -2.93 -5.17
N ASP A 140 2.81 -2.84 -4.59
CA ASP A 140 3.38 -1.57 -4.14
C ASP A 140 4.80 -1.34 -4.69
N THR A 141 5.26 -0.11 -4.68
CA THR A 141 6.60 0.25 -5.18
C THR A 141 7.74 -0.09 -4.21
N ASN A 142 7.49 -0.86 -3.13
CA ASN A 142 8.57 -1.53 -2.41
C ASN A 142 9.22 -2.60 -3.27
N LEU A 143 8.47 -3.21 -4.18
CA LEU A 143 8.95 -4.22 -5.12
C LEU A 143 10.08 -3.68 -6.02
N PRO A 144 11.01 -4.54 -6.44
CA PRO A 144 12.00 -4.20 -7.47
C PRO A 144 11.36 -3.76 -8.79
N ILE A 145 12.03 -2.89 -9.54
CA ILE A 145 11.55 -2.40 -10.86
C ILE A 145 11.27 -3.58 -11.81
N ALA A 146 12.15 -4.59 -11.84
CA ALA A 146 11.97 -5.76 -12.69
C ALA A 146 10.71 -6.56 -12.32
N THR A 147 10.36 -6.60 -11.05
CA THR A 147 9.16 -7.29 -10.56
C THR A 147 7.89 -6.50 -10.91
N LEU A 148 7.92 -5.19 -10.75
CA LEU A 148 6.81 -4.32 -11.20
C LEU A 148 6.61 -4.43 -12.71
N GLN A 149 7.69 -4.36 -13.49
CA GLN A 149 7.63 -4.58 -14.94
C GLN A 149 7.02 -5.92 -15.30
N TYR A 150 7.48 -7.00 -14.64
CA TYR A 150 6.94 -8.34 -14.84
C TYR A 150 5.43 -8.41 -14.57
N LEU A 151 4.96 -7.79 -13.47
CA LEU A 151 3.53 -7.73 -13.17
C LEU A 151 2.76 -6.94 -14.24
N ILE A 152 3.27 -5.78 -14.68
CA ILE A 152 2.64 -4.98 -15.75
C ILE A 152 2.52 -5.79 -17.05
N ASP A 153 3.54 -6.56 -17.39
CA ASP A 153 3.55 -7.36 -18.63
C ASP A 153 2.72 -8.66 -18.55
N ARG A 154 2.60 -9.25 -17.36
CA ARG A 154 2.08 -10.61 -17.21
C ARG A 154 0.71 -10.70 -16.50
N CYS A 155 0.29 -9.66 -15.74
CA CYS A 155 -1.06 -9.60 -15.19
C CYS A 155 -2.03 -9.09 -16.26
N THR A 156 -2.44 -10.00 -17.16
CA THR A 156 -3.27 -9.64 -18.32
C THR A 156 -4.74 -9.97 -18.14
N ALA A 157 -5.09 -10.84 -17.18
CA ALA A 157 -6.45 -11.30 -16.95
C ALA A 157 -7.15 -10.56 -15.78
N ALA A 158 -6.37 -9.98 -14.86
CA ALA A 158 -6.88 -9.24 -13.71
C ALA A 158 -6.36 -7.79 -13.73
N PRO A 159 -7.17 -6.81 -13.31
CA PRO A 159 -6.71 -5.42 -13.21
C PRO A 159 -5.61 -5.30 -12.15
N LEU A 160 -4.49 -4.66 -12.52
CA LEU A 160 -3.35 -4.40 -11.64
C LEU A 160 -3.44 -3.00 -11.06
N PHE A 161 -3.47 -2.91 -9.74
CA PHE A 161 -3.42 -1.68 -8.96
C PHE A 161 -2.04 -1.52 -8.33
N VAL A 162 -1.43 -0.35 -8.41
CA VAL A 162 -0.12 -0.08 -7.80
C VAL A 162 -0.20 1.11 -6.85
N ASP A 163 0.35 0.94 -5.64
CA ASP A 163 0.58 2.02 -4.67
C ASP A 163 2.01 2.55 -4.78
N ALA A 164 2.18 3.87 -4.85
CA ALA A 164 3.47 4.53 -5.05
C ALA A 164 4.34 4.59 -3.77
N VAL A 165 3.77 4.35 -2.59
CA VAL A 165 4.41 4.24 -1.27
C VAL A 165 5.06 5.53 -0.76
N SER A 166 6.00 6.11 -1.51
CA SER A 166 6.74 7.31 -1.11
C SER A 166 7.40 8.00 -2.31
N THR A 167 7.77 9.27 -2.15
CA THR A 167 8.47 10.04 -3.19
C THR A 167 9.76 9.38 -3.66
N ALA A 168 10.48 8.68 -2.78
CA ALA A 168 11.71 7.96 -3.13
C ALA A 168 11.45 6.68 -3.95
N LYS A 169 10.28 6.04 -3.78
CA LYS A 169 9.93 4.76 -4.42
C LYS A 169 9.00 4.94 -5.62
N ALA A 170 8.19 5.99 -5.68
CA ALA A 170 7.28 6.30 -6.77
C ALA A 170 7.92 6.24 -8.17
N PRO A 171 9.17 6.68 -8.40
CA PRO A 171 9.80 6.56 -9.72
C PRO A 171 9.95 5.13 -10.24
N ARG A 172 9.87 4.11 -9.36
CA ARG A 172 10.02 2.70 -9.76
C ARG A 172 8.89 2.24 -10.69
N VAL A 173 7.64 2.64 -10.41
CA VAL A 173 6.49 2.24 -11.25
C VAL A 173 6.60 2.87 -12.64
N ILE A 174 7.04 4.12 -12.75
CA ILE A 174 7.22 4.78 -14.05
C ILE A 174 8.33 4.11 -14.85
N LYS A 175 9.46 3.79 -14.22
CA LYS A 175 10.54 3.04 -14.87
C LYS A 175 10.07 1.66 -15.33
N ALA A 176 9.31 0.95 -14.49
CA ALA A 176 8.75 -0.35 -14.84
C ALA A 176 7.79 -0.24 -16.04
N LEU A 177 6.91 0.77 -16.06
CA LEU A 177 5.97 1.02 -17.14
C LEU A 177 6.68 1.36 -18.46
N GLN A 178 7.74 2.18 -18.40
CA GLN A 178 8.56 2.53 -19.57
C GLN A 178 9.32 1.33 -20.16
N HIS A 179 9.72 0.36 -19.33
CA HIS A 179 10.41 -0.84 -19.78
C HIS A 179 9.46 -2.00 -20.11
N SER A 180 8.17 -1.88 -19.79
CA SER A 180 7.18 -2.92 -20.07
C SER A 180 6.86 -3.00 -21.57
N GLN A 181 6.43 -4.17 -22.00
CA GLN A 181 6.02 -4.40 -23.39
C GLN A 181 4.60 -3.88 -23.66
N THR A 182 3.75 -3.91 -22.66
CA THR A 182 2.35 -3.49 -22.78
C THR A 182 2.18 -1.98 -22.62
N HIS A 183 3.09 -1.32 -21.86
CA HIS A 183 3.00 0.09 -21.51
C HIS A 183 1.63 0.47 -20.92
N HIS A 184 0.99 -0.47 -20.20
CA HIS A 184 -0.36 -0.29 -19.70
C HIS A 184 -0.47 -0.76 -18.24
N LEU A 185 -0.94 0.14 -17.37
CA LEU A 185 -1.23 -0.11 -15.97
C LEU A 185 -2.68 0.26 -15.67
N HIS A 186 -3.45 -0.66 -15.03
CA HIS A 186 -4.86 -0.40 -14.77
C HIS A 186 -5.07 0.78 -13.82
N ALA A 187 -4.41 0.79 -12.66
CA ALA A 187 -4.57 1.90 -11.71
C ALA A 187 -3.29 2.21 -10.93
N LEU A 188 -3.05 3.49 -10.71
CA LEU A 188 -1.97 4.00 -9.87
C LEU A 188 -2.53 4.95 -8.82
N LYS A 189 -2.21 4.65 -7.53
CA LYS A 189 -2.53 5.54 -6.41
C LYS A 189 -1.25 6.19 -5.89
N LEU A 190 -1.35 7.49 -5.65
CA LEU A 190 -0.27 8.34 -5.14
C LEU A 190 -0.83 9.37 -4.15
N ASN A 191 0.04 10.00 -3.37
CA ASN A 191 -0.27 11.31 -2.83
C ASN A 191 0.27 12.42 -3.75
N LEU A 192 -0.08 13.68 -3.48
CA LEU A 192 0.31 14.82 -4.33
C LEU A 192 1.83 14.96 -4.44
N LEU A 193 2.58 14.78 -3.35
CA LEU A 193 4.04 14.91 -3.36
C LEU A 193 4.69 13.80 -4.21
N GLU A 194 4.18 12.58 -4.13
CA GLU A 194 4.62 11.47 -4.97
C GLU A 194 4.33 11.76 -6.45
N ALA A 195 3.12 12.23 -6.76
CA ALA A 195 2.74 12.59 -8.13
C ALA A 195 3.64 13.72 -8.68
N GLN A 196 3.89 14.77 -7.90
CA GLN A 196 4.80 15.85 -8.25
C GLN A 196 6.24 15.36 -8.48
N SER A 197 6.72 14.43 -7.67
CA SER A 197 8.10 13.91 -7.77
C SER A 197 8.38 13.17 -9.07
N ILE A 198 7.37 12.56 -9.69
CA ILE A 198 7.51 11.77 -10.91
C ILE A 198 7.04 12.48 -12.18
N THR A 199 6.10 13.43 -12.07
CA THR A 199 5.56 14.16 -13.22
C THR A 199 6.13 15.56 -13.38
N HIS A 200 6.71 16.12 -12.31
CA HIS A 200 7.14 17.52 -12.20
C HIS A 200 6.01 18.54 -12.40
N CYS A 201 4.75 18.09 -12.30
CA CYS A 201 3.57 18.92 -12.36
C CYS A 201 3.23 19.50 -10.97
N HIS A 202 2.63 20.69 -10.93
CA HIS A 202 2.29 21.35 -9.66
C HIS A 202 0.88 21.02 -9.15
N THR A 203 -0.04 20.68 -10.05
CA THR A 203 -1.44 20.36 -9.69
C THR A 203 -1.74 18.87 -9.84
N ALA A 204 -2.72 18.37 -9.09
CA ALA A 204 -3.18 16.99 -9.22
C ALA A 204 -3.76 16.71 -10.62
N SER A 205 -4.47 17.67 -11.21
CA SER A 205 -5.04 17.56 -12.56
C SER A 205 -3.94 17.38 -13.62
N ASP A 206 -2.90 18.21 -13.59
CA ASP A 206 -1.81 18.12 -14.58
C ASP A 206 -1.00 16.84 -14.38
N ALA A 207 -0.75 16.45 -13.12
CA ALA A 207 -0.06 15.20 -12.80
C ALA A 207 -0.86 13.98 -13.29
N ALA A 208 -2.17 13.97 -13.08
CA ALA A 208 -3.03 12.89 -13.56
C ALA A 208 -3.04 12.78 -15.08
N LYS A 209 -3.14 13.91 -15.81
CA LYS A 209 -3.03 13.95 -17.28
C LYS A 209 -1.68 13.42 -17.77
N CYS A 210 -0.61 13.79 -17.09
CA CYS A 210 0.72 13.29 -17.42
C CYS A 210 0.79 11.75 -17.24
N LEU A 211 0.28 11.22 -16.13
CA LEU A 211 0.30 9.79 -15.82
C LEU A 211 -0.61 8.96 -16.74
N THR A 212 -1.81 9.47 -17.07
CA THR A 212 -2.68 8.81 -18.06
C THR A 212 -2.05 8.80 -19.44
N GLY A 213 -1.35 9.88 -19.83
CA GLY A 213 -0.56 9.93 -21.05
C GLY A 213 0.64 8.97 -21.10
N MET A 214 1.11 8.50 -19.94
CA MET A 214 2.15 7.47 -19.81
C MET A 214 1.62 6.02 -19.85
N GLY A 215 0.30 5.82 -19.96
CA GLY A 215 -0.30 4.48 -20.03
C GLY A 215 -0.97 4.00 -18.73
N VAL A 216 -1.16 4.86 -17.73
CA VAL A 216 -1.96 4.55 -16.54
C VAL A 216 -3.44 4.82 -16.87
N HIS A 217 -4.29 3.80 -16.74
CA HIS A 217 -5.70 3.92 -17.11
C HIS A 217 -6.50 4.71 -16.05
N GLU A 218 -6.31 4.44 -14.77
CA GLU A 218 -6.96 5.18 -13.68
C GLU A 218 -5.90 5.73 -12.72
N VAL A 219 -5.93 7.03 -12.46
CA VAL A 219 -5.02 7.71 -11.52
C VAL A 219 -5.81 8.22 -10.34
N TYR A 220 -5.32 7.93 -9.12
CA TYR A 220 -5.90 8.38 -7.85
C TYR A 220 -4.86 9.14 -7.05
N ILE A 221 -5.07 10.44 -6.80
CA ILE A 221 -4.14 11.31 -6.08
C ILE A 221 -4.79 11.80 -4.79
N THR A 222 -4.28 11.34 -3.64
CA THR A 222 -4.73 11.81 -2.33
C THR A 222 -4.13 13.16 -2.01
N LEU A 223 -4.95 14.06 -1.45
CA LEU A 223 -4.65 15.48 -1.17
C LEU A 223 -4.71 15.80 0.33
N GLY A 224 -4.59 14.78 1.19
CA GLY A 224 -4.71 14.96 2.63
C GLY A 224 -6.08 15.51 3.04
N GLY A 225 -6.11 16.62 3.76
CA GLY A 225 -7.35 17.28 4.21
C GLY A 225 -8.24 17.81 3.08
N ASP A 226 -7.71 17.96 1.87
CA ASP A 226 -8.46 18.40 0.69
C ASP A 226 -9.15 17.22 -0.05
N GLY A 227 -8.95 15.98 0.41
CA GLY A 227 -9.61 14.80 -0.13
C GLY A 227 -8.81 14.06 -1.17
N ALA A 228 -9.40 13.75 -2.34
CA ALA A 228 -8.72 13.02 -3.41
C ALA A 228 -9.21 13.45 -4.78
N TYR A 229 -8.29 13.49 -5.74
CA TYR A 229 -8.52 13.70 -7.15
C TYR A 229 -8.34 12.37 -7.92
N CYS A 230 -9.18 12.13 -8.91
CA CYS A 230 -9.00 10.99 -9.82
C CYS A 230 -9.23 11.37 -11.27
N SER A 231 -8.60 10.63 -12.19
CA SER A 231 -8.75 10.80 -13.64
C SER A 231 -8.51 9.46 -14.35
N ASP A 232 -9.30 9.21 -15.42
CA ASP A 232 -9.05 8.14 -16.40
C ASP A 232 -8.61 8.71 -17.76
N GLY A 233 -8.27 9.99 -17.81
CA GLY A 233 -7.89 10.72 -19.01
C GLY A 233 -9.07 11.27 -19.80
N VAL A 234 -10.30 10.89 -19.50
CA VAL A 234 -11.56 11.35 -20.10
C VAL A 234 -12.44 12.03 -19.06
N THR A 235 -12.57 11.39 -17.91
CA THR A 235 -13.36 11.85 -16.77
C THR A 235 -12.43 12.18 -15.61
N ASP A 236 -12.63 13.32 -15.00
CA ASP A 236 -11.94 13.69 -13.76
C ASP A 236 -12.96 14.02 -12.67
N ASP A 237 -12.56 13.81 -11.43
CA ASP A 237 -13.36 14.21 -10.27
C ASP A 237 -12.46 14.56 -9.09
N HIS A 238 -12.96 15.47 -8.23
CA HIS A 238 -12.32 15.85 -6.99
C HIS A 238 -13.33 15.73 -5.85
N GLN A 239 -13.13 14.77 -5.00
CA GLN A 239 -13.96 14.53 -3.82
C GLN A 239 -13.27 15.06 -2.56
N ARG A 240 -14.00 15.84 -1.74
CA ARG A 240 -13.49 16.39 -0.48
C ARG A 240 -13.34 15.31 0.58
N ALA A 241 -12.34 15.49 1.46
CA ALA A 241 -12.20 14.65 2.64
C ALA A 241 -13.41 14.79 3.58
N ILE A 242 -13.69 13.74 4.33
CA ILE A 242 -14.67 13.78 5.42
C ILE A 242 -14.01 14.55 6.58
N PRO A 243 -14.60 15.67 7.05
CA PRO A 243 -14.06 16.42 8.16
C PRO A 243 -13.95 15.56 9.42
N THR A 244 -12.76 15.50 10.01
CA THR A 244 -12.52 14.64 11.17
C THR A 244 -11.42 15.20 12.08
N ARG A 245 -11.44 14.80 13.36
CA ARG A 245 -10.31 14.97 14.24
C ARG A 245 -9.34 13.81 14.02
N VAL A 246 -8.23 14.10 13.38
CA VAL A 246 -7.19 13.11 13.09
C VAL A 246 -6.53 12.63 14.39
N ILE A 247 -6.49 11.31 14.57
CA ILE A 247 -5.75 10.64 15.66
C ILE A 247 -4.39 10.17 15.15
N ASN A 248 -4.37 9.50 13.98
CA ASN A 248 -3.16 8.99 13.33
C ASN A 248 -3.33 9.05 11.82
N THR A 249 -2.30 9.43 11.08
CA THR A 249 -2.32 9.50 9.61
C THR A 249 -1.74 8.26 8.93
N THR A 250 -1.01 7.42 9.68
CA THR A 250 -0.35 6.23 9.15
C THR A 250 -1.38 5.21 8.68
N GLY A 251 -1.20 4.68 7.47
CA GLY A 251 -2.09 3.68 6.87
C GLY A 251 -3.34 4.24 6.17
N ALA A 252 -3.61 5.55 6.26
CA ALA A 252 -4.76 6.14 5.57
C ALA A 252 -4.68 5.98 4.04
N GLY A 253 -3.47 6.07 3.47
CA GLY A 253 -3.23 5.78 2.05
C GLY A 253 -3.48 4.33 1.67
N ASP A 254 -3.09 3.40 2.54
CA ASP A 254 -3.28 1.95 2.35
C ASP A 254 -4.79 1.61 2.39
N ALA A 255 -5.52 2.20 3.35
CA ALA A 255 -6.96 2.06 3.46
C ALA A 255 -7.69 2.67 2.24
N PHE A 256 -7.25 3.84 1.77
CA PHE A 256 -7.78 4.45 0.55
C PHE A 256 -7.64 3.51 -0.65
N MET A 257 -6.44 2.93 -0.88
CA MET A 257 -6.20 1.96 -1.95
C MET A 257 -7.11 0.74 -1.81
N ALA A 258 -7.22 0.18 -0.60
CA ALA A 258 -8.12 -0.94 -0.33
C ALA A 258 -9.59 -0.59 -0.68
N GLY A 259 -10.05 0.62 -0.34
CA GLY A 259 -11.38 1.11 -0.69
C GLY A 259 -11.61 1.20 -2.20
N ILE A 260 -10.62 1.69 -2.97
CA ILE A 260 -10.69 1.72 -4.44
C ILE A 260 -10.83 0.32 -5.02
N VAL A 261 -9.97 -0.62 -4.60
CA VAL A 261 -10.01 -2.01 -5.08
C VAL A 261 -11.33 -2.68 -4.72
N HIS A 262 -11.81 -2.53 -3.48
CA HIS A 262 -13.10 -3.06 -3.03
C HIS A 262 -14.26 -2.52 -3.87
N ALA A 263 -14.31 -1.20 -4.09
CA ALA A 263 -15.33 -0.54 -4.90
C ALA A 263 -15.31 -1.03 -6.35
N THR A 264 -14.12 -1.26 -6.92
CA THR A 264 -13.97 -1.81 -8.27
C THR A 264 -14.60 -3.20 -8.38
N LEU A 265 -14.36 -4.08 -7.42
CA LEU A 265 -14.96 -5.43 -7.40
C LEU A 265 -16.47 -5.42 -7.15
N ARG A 266 -16.98 -4.38 -6.51
CA ARG A 266 -18.42 -4.12 -6.36
C ARG A 266 -19.05 -3.48 -7.60
N GLN A 267 -18.25 -3.28 -8.67
CA GLN A 267 -18.66 -2.68 -9.92
C GLN A 267 -19.19 -1.23 -9.75
N ILE A 268 -18.70 -0.53 -8.71
CA ILE A 268 -18.98 0.89 -8.56
C ILE A 268 -18.31 1.62 -9.73
N PRO A 269 -19.02 2.45 -10.48
CA PRO A 269 -18.46 3.14 -11.64
C PRO A 269 -17.35 4.13 -11.24
N PHE A 270 -16.33 4.28 -12.09
CA PHE A 270 -15.42 5.42 -12.02
C PHE A 270 -16.23 6.71 -12.36
N PRO A 271 -16.06 7.85 -11.66
CA PRO A 271 -15.08 8.12 -10.58
C PRO A 271 -15.60 7.88 -9.16
N GLN A 272 -16.82 7.36 -8.97
CA GLN A 272 -17.48 7.24 -7.64
C GLN A 272 -16.73 6.34 -6.65
N ARG A 273 -15.82 5.48 -7.12
CA ARG A 273 -14.95 4.63 -6.27
C ARG A 273 -14.14 5.43 -5.25
N VAL A 274 -13.81 6.69 -5.58
CA VAL A 274 -13.07 7.60 -4.69
C VAL A 274 -13.76 7.79 -3.35
N LEU A 275 -15.10 7.79 -3.32
CA LEU A 275 -15.86 7.93 -2.08
C LEU A 275 -15.59 6.78 -1.11
N THR A 276 -15.55 5.54 -1.60
CA THR A 276 -15.19 4.37 -0.78
C THR A 276 -13.74 4.46 -0.29
N GLY A 277 -12.81 4.92 -1.13
CA GLY A 277 -11.44 5.19 -0.72
C GLY A 277 -11.35 6.24 0.39
N ILE A 278 -12.09 7.34 0.28
CA ILE A 278 -12.14 8.40 1.29
C ILE A 278 -12.77 7.88 2.60
N GLN A 279 -13.84 7.08 2.54
CA GLN A 279 -14.45 6.47 3.74
C GLN A 279 -13.46 5.56 4.46
N ALA A 280 -12.73 4.73 3.73
CA ALA A 280 -11.71 3.85 4.30
C ALA A 280 -10.55 4.62 4.94
N ALA A 281 -10.04 5.64 4.25
CA ALA A 281 -9.02 6.53 4.81
C ALA A 281 -9.54 7.25 6.07
N HIS A 282 -10.77 7.77 6.04
CA HIS A 282 -11.41 8.42 7.18
C HIS A 282 -11.47 7.50 8.41
N ALA A 283 -11.91 6.25 8.23
CA ALA A 283 -11.94 5.27 9.31
C ALA A 283 -10.56 5.08 9.96
N THR A 284 -9.50 5.00 9.14
CA THR A 284 -8.12 4.87 9.63
C THR A 284 -7.66 6.08 10.41
N LEU A 285 -8.01 7.31 9.97
CA LEU A 285 -7.66 8.55 10.68
C LEU A 285 -8.25 8.63 12.09
N LEU A 286 -9.30 7.87 12.40
CA LEU A 286 -9.96 7.79 13.71
C LEU A 286 -9.38 6.72 14.64
N SER A 287 -8.37 5.98 14.21
CA SER A 287 -7.74 4.88 14.94
C SER A 287 -6.33 5.24 15.40
N LEU A 288 -5.90 4.69 16.54
CA LEU A 288 -4.48 4.68 16.94
C LEU A 288 -3.67 3.66 16.13
N GLN A 289 -4.32 2.63 15.58
CA GLN A 289 -3.69 1.58 14.80
C GLN A 289 -3.60 1.99 13.32
N THR A 290 -2.58 1.52 12.63
CA THR A 290 -2.37 1.71 11.19
C THR A 290 -3.52 1.14 10.33
N VAL A 291 -4.15 0.07 10.80
CA VAL A 291 -5.38 -0.49 10.23
C VAL A 291 -6.46 -0.45 11.30
N ASN A 292 -7.58 0.22 11.01
CA ASN A 292 -8.68 0.32 11.96
C ASN A 292 -9.48 -1.01 11.98
N PRO A 293 -9.54 -1.72 13.12
CA PRO A 293 -10.29 -3.00 13.20
C PRO A 293 -11.79 -2.84 12.95
N ASP A 294 -12.33 -1.64 13.15
CA ASP A 294 -13.77 -1.33 12.96
C ASP A 294 -14.05 -0.77 11.55
N LEU A 295 -13.09 -0.85 10.62
CA LEU A 295 -13.20 -0.29 9.26
C LEU A 295 -14.52 -0.62 8.57
N ASN A 296 -15.02 -1.85 8.71
CA ASN A 296 -16.25 -2.29 8.05
C ASN A 296 -17.50 -1.48 8.45
N ALA A 297 -17.48 -0.83 9.62
CA ALA A 297 -18.59 0.02 10.07
C ALA A 297 -18.67 1.36 9.31
N TYR A 298 -17.61 1.72 8.57
CA TYR A 298 -17.50 3.00 7.84
C TYR A 298 -17.68 2.83 6.33
N ILE A 299 -17.71 1.59 5.83
CA ILE A 299 -17.86 1.28 4.40
C ILE A 299 -19.32 0.86 4.15
N ASN A 300 -20.03 1.64 3.34
CA ASN A 300 -21.42 1.40 2.96
C ASN A 300 -21.54 0.72 1.59
#